data_503088b3c70a68f1aff2ae0a8dd0571d
#
_entry.id   503088b3c70a68f1aff2ae0a8dd0571d
#
_cell.length_a   1.000
_cell.length_b   1.000
_cell.length_c   1.000
_cell.angle_alpha   90.00
_cell.angle_beta   90.00
_cell.angle_gamma   90.00
#
_symmetry.space_group_name_H-M   'P 1'
#
loop_
_entity.id
_entity.type
_entity.pdbx_description
1 polymer ?
#
loop_
_entity_poly.entity_id
_entity_poly.type
_entity_poly.pdbx_seq_one_letter_code
_entity_poly.pdbx_strand_id
1 'polypeptide(L)'
;METLIAIIDFLVLGIIIVTPILILTILKKSNFRSYSILYFLIGIILFGLIICLFAWWTDISNSILLKHYGCNVLGINTTELYKNVMPSDLERVWNIENSMMGIGWPLKAIFGFIIFIPYLCVVFIVSKIIEKRKST
;
A
#
# COMPACT_ATOMS: atom_id res chain seq x y z
N MET A 1 -11.87 9.39 -13.33
CA MET A 1 -10.69 9.57 -12.46
C MET A 1 -10.63 8.49 -11.37
N GLU A 2 -11.70 8.30 -10.58
CA GLU A 2 -11.76 7.29 -9.49
C GLU A 2 -11.43 5.87 -9.96
N THR A 3 -12.00 5.40 -11.07
CA THR A 3 -11.72 4.07 -11.61
C THR A 3 -10.24 3.84 -11.93
N LEU A 4 -9.56 4.87 -12.42
CA LEU A 4 -8.13 4.78 -12.72
C LEU A 4 -7.30 4.67 -11.45
N ILE A 5 -7.63 5.45 -10.42
CA ILE A 5 -6.98 5.37 -9.11
C ILE A 5 -7.22 3.98 -8.49
N ALA A 6 -8.46 3.50 -8.51
CA ALA A 6 -8.80 2.18 -8.00
C ALA A 6 -8.01 1.05 -8.71
N ILE A 7 -7.83 1.14 -10.03
CA ILE A 7 -7.02 0.17 -10.78
C ILE A 7 -5.56 0.20 -10.30
N ILE A 8 -4.99 1.39 -10.11
CA ILE A 8 -3.61 1.52 -9.60
C ILE A 8 -3.49 0.92 -8.20
N ASP A 9 -4.45 1.21 -7.31
CA ASP A 9 -4.47 0.68 -5.94
C ASP A 9 -4.52 -0.85 -5.94
N PHE A 10 -5.37 -1.46 -6.79
CA PHE A 10 -5.43 -2.92 -6.96
C PHE A 10 -4.13 -3.51 -7.51
N LEU A 11 -3.50 -2.84 -8.47
CA LEU A 11 -2.22 -3.29 -9.02
C LEU A 11 -1.11 -3.26 -7.96
N VAL A 12 -1.03 -2.19 -7.17
CA VAL A 12 -0.06 -2.09 -6.08
C VAL A 12 -0.31 -3.14 -5.00
N LEU A 13 -1.56 -3.38 -4.62
CA LEU A 13 -1.92 -4.45 -3.71
C LEU A 13 -1.49 -5.82 -4.23
N GLY A 14 -1.71 -6.08 -5.53
CA GLY A 14 -1.24 -7.30 -6.19
C GLY A 14 0.28 -7.47 -6.12
N ILE A 15 1.03 -6.39 -6.37
CA ILE A 15 2.50 -6.38 -6.25
C ILE A 15 2.92 -6.71 -4.82
N ILE A 16 2.27 -6.11 -3.81
CA ILE A 16 2.55 -6.38 -2.41
C ILE A 16 2.37 -7.88 -2.09
N ILE A 17 1.27 -8.49 -2.53
CA ILE A 17 0.97 -9.91 -2.27
C ILE A 17 1.97 -10.84 -2.98
N VAL A 18 2.35 -10.52 -4.20
CA VAL A 18 3.21 -11.39 -5.02
C VAL A 18 4.70 -11.26 -4.66
N THR A 19 5.14 -10.09 -4.20
CA THR A 19 6.56 -9.80 -3.93
C THR A 19 7.26 -10.84 -3.03
N PRO A 20 6.75 -11.28 -1.86
CA PRO A 20 7.45 -12.25 -1.01
C PRO A 20 7.58 -13.62 -1.67
N ILE A 21 6.60 -14.00 -2.47
CA ILE A 21 6.63 -15.27 -3.21
C ILE A 21 7.73 -15.21 -4.28
N LEU A 22 7.85 -14.09 -4.99
CA LEU A 22 8.89 -13.87 -6.00
C LEU A 22 10.28 -13.87 -5.37
N ILE A 23 10.49 -13.10 -4.28
CA ILE A 23 11.78 -13.06 -3.57
C ILE A 23 12.20 -14.47 -3.19
N LEU A 24 11.30 -15.23 -2.59
CA LEU A 24 11.56 -16.58 -2.13
C LEU A 24 11.91 -17.54 -3.28
N THR A 25 11.19 -17.43 -4.40
CA THR A 25 11.42 -18.25 -5.60
C THR A 25 12.79 -17.93 -6.23
N ILE A 26 13.15 -16.65 -6.32
CA ILE A 26 14.44 -16.21 -6.87
C ILE A 26 15.60 -16.69 -6.00
N LEU A 27 15.50 -16.50 -4.67
CA LEU A 27 16.54 -16.90 -3.73
C LEU A 27 16.78 -18.41 -3.70
N LYS A 28 15.72 -19.21 -3.81
CA LYS A 28 15.82 -20.66 -3.91
C LYS A 28 16.53 -21.11 -5.20
N LYS A 29 16.16 -20.49 -6.32
CA LYS A 29 16.79 -20.79 -7.61
C LYS A 29 18.28 -20.43 -7.64
N SER A 30 18.68 -19.42 -6.89
CA SER A 30 20.07 -18.94 -6.81
C SER A 30 20.96 -19.75 -5.86
N ASN A 31 20.43 -20.78 -5.21
CA ASN A 31 21.16 -21.76 -4.37
C ASN A 31 22.01 -21.14 -3.24
N PHE A 32 21.62 -19.97 -2.73
CA PHE A 32 22.31 -19.33 -1.61
C PHE A 32 22.21 -20.14 -0.33
N ARG A 33 23.36 -20.43 0.30
CA ARG A 33 23.44 -21.19 1.57
C ARG A 33 22.63 -20.54 2.72
N SER A 34 22.49 -19.21 2.72
CA SER A 34 21.76 -18.41 3.73
C SER A 34 20.52 -17.74 3.17
N TYR A 35 19.79 -18.40 2.26
CA TYR A 35 18.62 -17.79 1.62
C TYR A 35 17.54 -17.32 2.61
N SER A 36 17.44 -17.94 3.80
CA SER A 36 16.47 -17.54 4.82
C SER A 36 16.73 -16.14 5.35
N ILE A 37 17.99 -15.82 5.69
CA ILE A 37 18.38 -14.50 6.18
C ILE A 37 18.20 -13.45 5.09
N LEU A 38 18.65 -13.77 3.87
CA LEU A 38 18.51 -12.89 2.72
C LEU A 38 17.04 -12.61 2.38
N TYR A 39 16.16 -13.62 2.54
CA TYR A 39 14.72 -13.45 2.31
C TYR A 39 14.12 -12.37 3.24
N PHE A 40 14.39 -12.46 4.54
CA PHE A 40 13.88 -11.47 5.48
C PHE A 40 14.50 -10.09 5.27
N LEU A 41 15.80 -10.01 5.03
CA LEU A 41 16.49 -8.75 4.82
C LEU A 41 15.98 -8.04 3.56
N ILE A 42 15.97 -8.72 2.42
CA ILE A 42 15.47 -8.17 1.15
C ILE A 42 13.96 -7.91 1.25
N GLY A 43 13.20 -8.83 1.87
CA GLY A 43 11.78 -8.69 2.08
C GLY A 43 11.45 -7.42 2.86
N ILE A 44 12.04 -7.20 4.01
CA ILE A 44 11.78 -6.01 4.85
C ILE A 44 12.11 -4.72 4.09
N ILE A 45 13.26 -4.67 3.40
CA ILE A 45 13.66 -3.48 2.64
C ILE A 45 12.69 -3.20 1.49
N LEU A 46 12.40 -4.19 0.64
CA LEU A 46 11.50 -4.01 -0.51
C LEU A 46 10.07 -3.70 -0.06
N PHE A 47 9.56 -4.42 0.94
CA PHE A 47 8.23 -4.12 1.50
C PHE A 47 8.19 -2.72 2.10
N GLY A 48 9.23 -2.33 2.83
CA GLY A 48 9.32 -0.99 3.38
C GLY A 48 9.16 0.08 2.31
N LEU A 49 9.90 -0.05 1.22
CA LEU A 49 9.82 0.87 0.10
C LEU A 49 8.42 0.86 -0.56
N ILE A 50 7.86 -0.31 -0.85
CA ILE A 50 6.54 -0.43 -1.50
C ILE A 50 5.45 0.15 -0.60
N ILE A 51 5.44 -0.15 0.70
CA ILE A 51 4.44 0.35 1.65
C ILE A 51 4.54 1.88 1.79
N CYS A 52 5.75 2.43 1.91
CA CYS A 52 5.94 3.88 1.96
C CYS A 52 5.45 4.58 0.69
N LEU A 53 5.80 4.03 -0.47
CA LEU A 53 5.33 4.56 -1.77
C LEU A 53 3.81 4.47 -1.90
N PHE A 54 3.20 3.38 -1.46
CA PHE A 54 1.75 3.21 -1.51
C PHE A 54 1.02 4.15 -0.54
N ALA A 55 1.52 4.30 0.69
CA ALA A 55 0.95 5.24 1.65
C ALA A 55 1.04 6.69 1.14
N TRP A 56 2.17 7.06 0.55
CA TRP A 56 2.36 8.37 -0.07
C TRP A 56 1.45 8.56 -1.29
N TRP A 57 1.33 7.55 -2.15
CA TRP A 57 0.42 7.55 -3.31
C TRP A 57 -1.03 7.77 -2.88
N THR A 58 -1.49 7.15 -1.80
CA THR A 58 -2.85 7.31 -1.28
C THR A 58 -3.15 8.78 -0.94
N ASP A 59 -2.22 9.49 -0.33
CA ASP A 59 -2.41 10.91 0.00
C ASP A 59 -2.42 11.79 -1.27
N ILE A 60 -1.57 11.49 -2.25
CA ILE A 60 -1.56 12.20 -3.54
C ILE A 60 -2.85 11.94 -4.31
N SER A 61 -3.28 10.69 -4.42
CA SER A 61 -4.48 10.32 -5.17
C SER A 61 -5.74 10.97 -4.59
N ASN A 62 -5.86 11.02 -3.26
CA ASN A 62 -6.94 11.73 -2.57
C ASN A 62 -6.89 13.24 -2.86
N SER A 63 -5.72 13.85 -2.85
CA SER A 63 -5.56 15.27 -3.19
C SER A 63 -5.94 15.56 -4.65
N ILE A 64 -5.64 14.66 -5.58
CA ILE A 64 -6.04 14.77 -6.98
C ILE A 64 -7.57 14.65 -7.11
N LEU A 65 -8.20 13.72 -6.37
CA LEU A 65 -9.65 13.56 -6.36
C LEU A 65 -10.35 14.79 -5.81
N LEU A 66 -9.89 15.35 -4.69
CA LEU A 66 -10.46 16.58 -4.12
C LEU A 66 -10.43 17.72 -5.13
N LYS A 67 -9.29 17.92 -5.82
CA LYS A 67 -9.17 18.93 -6.89
C LYS A 67 -10.11 18.65 -8.06
N HIS A 68 -10.28 17.39 -8.43
CA HIS A 68 -11.18 16.99 -9.52
C HIS A 68 -12.66 17.32 -9.21
N TYR A 69 -13.07 17.21 -7.94
CA TYR A 69 -14.40 17.59 -7.48
C TYR A 69 -14.56 19.10 -7.22
N GLY A 70 -13.56 19.91 -7.56
CA GLY A 70 -13.60 21.36 -7.41
C GLY A 70 -13.29 21.85 -6.00
N CYS A 71 -12.78 20.98 -5.13
CA CYS A 71 -12.37 21.36 -3.79
C CYS A 71 -11.13 22.26 -3.83
N ASN A 72 -11.20 23.42 -3.16
CA ASN A 72 -10.07 24.34 -3.03
C ASN A 72 -9.19 23.94 -1.84
N VAL A 73 -8.24 23.02 -2.07
CA VAL A 73 -7.36 22.47 -1.02
C VAL A 73 -6.51 23.54 -0.29
N LEU A 74 -6.44 24.76 -0.84
CA LEU A 74 -5.74 25.90 -0.24
C LEU A 74 -6.69 26.84 0.53
N GLY A 75 -7.98 26.55 0.57
CA GLY A 75 -8.98 27.36 1.29
C GLY A 75 -8.76 27.28 2.81
N ILE A 76 -8.77 28.43 3.47
CA ILE A 76 -8.56 28.53 4.92
C ILE A 76 -9.85 28.16 5.69
N ASN A 77 -11.02 28.38 5.06
CA ASN A 77 -12.33 28.14 5.66
C ASN A 77 -13.11 27.07 4.87
N THR A 78 -14.01 26.35 5.56
CA THR A 78 -14.89 25.34 4.95
C THR A 78 -15.72 25.91 3.79
N THR A 79 -16.16 27.15 3.87
CA THR A 79 -16.89 27.86 2.81
C THR A 79 -16.05 28.09 1.54
N GLU A 80 -14.75 28.34 1.68
CA GLU A 80 -13.83 28.46 0.56
C GLU A 80 -13.42 27.10 -0.01
N LEU A 81 -13.27 26.12 0.88
CA LEU A 81 -12.90 24.75 0.52
C LEU A 81 -13.95 24.12 -0.43
N TYR A 82 -15.23 24.27 -0.12
CA TYR A 82 -16.36 23.65 -0.85
C TYR A 82 -17.02 24.56 -1.88
N LYS A 83 -16.52 25.78 -2.10
CA LYS A 83 -17.17 26.81 -2.94
C LYS A 83 -17.55 26.34 -4.35
N ASN A 84 -16.72 25.47 -4.94
CA ASN A 84 -16.90 24.99 -6.32
C ASN A 84 -17.31 23.51 -6.39
N VAL A 85 -17.63 22.89 -5.25
CA VAL A 85 -18.07 21.49 -5.19
C VAL A 85 -19.55 21.41 -5.51
N MET A 86 -19.93 20.51 -6.41
CA MET A 86 -21.35 20.28 -6.71
C MET A 86 -22.08 19.70 -5.48
N PRO A 87 -23.33 20.08 -5.23
CA PRO A 87 -24.09 19.54 -4.09
C PRO A 87 -24.21 18.01 -4.07
N SER A 88 -24.22 17.38 -5.25
CA SER A 88 -24.22 15.92 -5.42
C SER A 88 -22.92 15.24 -4.92
N ASP A 89 -21.81 15.97 -4.90
CA ASP A 89 -20.49 15.43 -4.63
C ASP A 89 -19.99 15.76 -3.21
N LEU A 90 -20.75 16.57 -2.46
CA LEU A 90 -20.38 17.02 -1.12
C LEU A 90 -20.08 15.87 -0.15
N GLU A 91 -20.94 14.85 -0.12
CA GLU A 91 -20.75 13.68 0.73
C GLU A 91 -19.46 12.92 0.35
N ARG A 92 -19.19 12.80 -0.96
CA ARG A 92 -18.00 12.15 -1.47
C ARG A 92 -16.73 12.91 -1.09
N VAL A 93 -16.71 14.22 -1.29
CA VAL A 93 -15.61 15.12 -0.92
C VAL A 93 -15.34 15.05 0.57
N TRP A 94 -16.39 15.11 1.40
CA TRP A 94 -16.27 15.00 2.85
C TRP A 94 -15.65 13.67 3.30
N ASN A 95 -16.05 12.55 2.67
CA ASN A 95 -15.48 11.24 2.97
C ASN A 95 -14.00 11.16 2.60
N ILE A 96 -13.60 11.73 1.45
CA ILE A 96 -12.18 11.77 1.02
C ILE A 96 -11.38 12.64 1.99
N GLU A 97 -11.87 13.82 2.34
CA GLU A 97 -11.22 14.73 3.27
C GLU A 97 -11.02 14.09 4.65
N ASN A 98 -12.06 13.46 5.21
CA ASN A 98 -11.95 12.74 6.47
C ASN A 98 -10.94 11.59 6.43
N SER A 99 -10.78 10.92 5.29
CA SER A 99 -9.77 9.88 5.13
C SER A 99 -8.33 10.43 5.16
N MET A 100 -8.17 11.71 4.85
CA MET A 100 -6.88 12.41 4.91
C MET A 100 -6.63 13.05 6.29
N MET A 101 -7.70 13.51 6.98
CA MET A 101 -7.59 14.12 8.29
C MET A 101 -7.21 13.09 9.37
N GLY A 102 -6.15 13.36 10.07
CA GLY A 102 -5.76 12.63 11.28
C GLY A 102 -4.73 11.52 11.09
N ILE A 103 -4.64 10.88 9.93
CA ILE A 103 -3.66 9.80 9.68
C ILE A 103 -2.83 10.14 8.45
N GLY A 104 -1.71 10.84 8.64
CA GLY A 104 -0.76 11.10 7.56
C GLY A 104 -0.13 9.82 7.01
N TRP A 105 0.44 9.90 5.81
CA TRP A 105 1.07 8.77 5.13
C TRP A 105 2.10 7.98 5.99
N PRO A 106 2.88 8.60 6.91
CA PRO A 106 3.82 7.84 7.72
C PRO A 106 3.12 6.85 8.66
N LEU A 107 1.99 7.24 9.26
CA LEU A 107 1.24 6.36 10.15
C LEU A 107 0.54 5.24 9.36
N LYS A 108 0.02 5.53 8.15
CA LYS A 108 -0.49 4.51 7.23
C LYS A 108 0.59 3.48 6.87
N ALA A 109 1.83 3.94 6.64
CA ALA A 109 2.96 3.06 6.38
C ALA A 109 3.28 2.16 7.59
N ILE A 110 3.26 2.68 8.81
CA ILE A 110 3.47 1.89 10.04
C ILE A 110 2.41 0.78 10.16
N PHE A 111 1.13 1.08 9.96
CA PHE A 111 0.07 0.06 9.95
C PHE A 111 0.29 -0.98 8.85
N GLY A 112 0.73 -0.55 7.68
CA GLY A 112 1.13 -1.46 6.61
C GLY A 112 2.20 -2.45 7.07
N PHE A 113 3.26 -1.99 7.75
CA PHE A 113 4.31 -2.86 8.30
C PHE A 113 3.77 -3.88 9.31
N ILE A 114 2.88 -3.45 10.23
CA ILE A 114 2.29 -4.33 11.24
C ILE A 114 1.54 -5.51 10.59
N ILE A 115 0.91 -5.29 9.45
CA ILE A 115 0.17 -6.32 8.72
C ILE A 115 1.10 -7.18 7.87
N PHE A 116 2.07 -6.58 7.19
CA PHE A 116 2.87 -7.28 6.18
C PHE A 116 4.08 -8.03 6.73
N ILE A 117 4.64 -7.65 7.89
CA ILE A 117 5.71 -8.44 8.51
C ILE A 117 5.23 -9.86 8.86
N PRO A 118 4.08 -10.06 9.54
CA PRO A 118 3.52 -11.40 9.73
C PRO A 118 3.27 -12.16 8.43
N TYR A 119 2.82 -11.47 7.38
CA TYR A 119 2.61 -12.07 6.07
C TYR A 119 3.91 -12.64 5.47
N LEU A 120 5.04 -11.91 5.56
CA LEU A 120 6.36 -12.43 5.16
C LEU A 120 6.69 -13.74 5.90
N CYS A 121 6.44 -13.78 7.21
CA CYS A 121 6.69 -14.99 8.01
C CYS A 121 5.81 -16.16 7.56
N VAL A 122 4.52 -15.92 7.33
CA VAL A 122 3.58 -16.95 6.86
C VAL A 122 4.02 -17.54 5.53
N VAL A 123 4.35 -16.69 4.54
CA VAL A 123 4.82 -17.16 3.22
C VAL A 123 6.08 -18.02 3.36
N PHE A 124 7.03 -17.62 4.22
CA PHE A 124 8.25 -18.38 4.46
C PHE A 124 7.95 -19.76 5.10
N ILE A 125 7.12 -19.79 6.15
CA ILE A 125 6.75 -21.03 6.86
C ILE A 125 6.03 -21.99 5.91
N VAL A 126 5.02 -21.51 5.17
CA VAL A 126 4.29 -22.33 4.19
C VAL A 126 5.24 -22.93 3.16
N SER A 127 6.17 -22.12 2.66
CA SER A 127 7.15 -22.60 1.70
C SER A 127 8.04 -23.72 2.28
N LYS A 128 8.47 -23.58 3.53
CA LYS A 128 9.26 -24.63 4.22
C LYS A 128 8.46 -25.92 4.42
N ILE A 129 7.18 -25.83 4.74
CA ILE A 129 6.31 -27.00 4.88
C ILE A 129 6.17 -27.74 3.54
N ILE A 130 5.97 -26.98 2.46
CA ILE A 130 5.86 -27.56 1.11
C ILE A 130 7.17 -28.27 0.69
N GLU A 131 8.32 -27.69 1.00
CA GLU A 131 9.64 -28.33 0.73
C GLU A 131 9.77 -29.65 1.48
N LYS A 132 9.46 -29.66 2.77
CA LYS A 132 9.55 -30.86 3.60
C LYS A 132 8.65 -32.00 3.06
N ARG A 133 7.45 -31.68 2.59
CA ARG A 133 6.53 -32.66 2.01
C ARG A 133 7.00 -33.26 0.66
N LYS A 134 7.80 -32.51 -0.10
CA LYS A 134 8.37 -33.00 -1.38
C LYS A 134 9.62 -33.85 -1.22
N SER A 135 10.22 -33.80 -0.03
CA SER A 135 11.45 -34.55 0.31
C SER A 135 11.17 -35.89 1.01
N THR A 136 9.91 -36.14 1.37
CA THR A 136 9.40 -37.41 1.91
C THR A 136 8.69 -38.21 0.84
#